data_87bce45b8b9fca095053c264043ffe7b
#
_entry.id   87bce45b8b9fca095053c264043ffe7b
#
_cell.length_a   1.000
_cell.length_b   1.000
_cell.length_c   1.000
_cell.angle_alpha   90.00
_cell.angle_beta   90.00
_cell.angle_gamma   90.00
#
_symmetry.space_group_name_H-M   'P 1'
#
loop_
_entity.id
_entity.type
_entity.pdbx_description
1 polymer ?
#
loop_
_entity_poly.entity_id
_entity_poly.type
_entity_poly.pdbx_seq_one_letter_code
_entity_poly.pdbx_strand_id
1 'polypeptide(L)'
;MMKMLEAGGVPLVVDNLRQADIDNPNGYYELESVKALDKGDVGWLVDAQGSAVKVISALLVHLPPIYTYRVIFMQRSMQEVLASQRRMLIHRNLPADSEDESRLAALYTRHLQKVQGWMAQQPSFSSLTVDYSRLLSSEANADAAIDEIVDFLQRPLNTEKMRQAINPSLYRNRA
;
A
#
# COMPACT_ATOMS: atom_id res chain seq x y z
N MET A 1 0.54 -1.28 -6.81
CA MET A 1 -0.07 0.05 -6.67
C MET A 1 0.90 1.18 -7.05
N MET A 2 1.99 1.45 -6.30
CA MET A 2 2.88 2.60 -6.57
C MET A 2 3.33 2.68 -8.05
N LYS A 3 3.89 1.59 -8.60
CA LYS A 3 4.27 1.51 -10.02
C LYS A 3 3.12 1.79 -10.99
N MET A 4 1.91 1.37 -10.64
CA MET A 4 0.71 1.61 -11.44
C MET A 4 0.31 3.08 -11.43
N LEU A 5 0.35 3.73 -10.27
CA LEU A 5 0.10 5.17 -10.13
C LEU A 5 1.13 6.01 -10.90
N GLU A 6 2.42 5.66 -10.78
CA GLU A 6 3.51 6.29 -11.53
C GLU A 6 3.29 6.18 -13.04
N ALA A 7 2.99 4.98 -13.54
CA ALA A 7 2.70 4.74 -14.96
C ALA A 7 1.47 5.53 -15.44
N GLY A 8 0.48 5.72 -14.56
CA GLY A 8 -0.70 6.55 -14.81
C GLY A 8 -0.42 8.06 -14.83
N GLY A 9 0.76 8.49 -14.40
CA GLY A 9 1.17 9.90 -14.37
C GLY A 9 0.99 10.57 -13.00
N VAL A 10 0.83 9.80 -11.91
CA VAL A 10 0.88 10.34 -10.54
C VAL A 10 2.34 10.50 -10.14
N PRO A 11 2.80 11.71 -9.76
CA PRO A 11 4.15 11.86 -9.21
C PRO A 11 4.31 11.03 -7.94
N LEU A 12 5.50 10.46 -7.72
CA LEU A 12 5.81 9.72 -6.51
C LEU A 12 6.84 10.47 -5.68
N VAL A 13 6.67 10.46 -4.35
CA VAL A 13 7.72 10.89 -3.41
C VAL A 13 8.37 9.65 -2.82
N VAL A 14 9.60 9.39 -3.23
CA VAL A 14 10.41 8.24 -2.84
C VAL A 14 11.87 8.68 -2.71
N ASP A 15 12.65 8.01 -1.86
CA ASP A 15 14.09 8.32 -1.69
C ASP A 15 15.03 7.31 -2.38
N ASN A 16 14.49 6.18 -2.83
CA ASN A 16 15.25 5.09 -3.46
C ASN A 16 16.40 4.52 -2.60
N LEU A 17 16.38 4.74 -1.29
CA LEU A 17 17.40 4.21 -0.37
C LEU A 17 17.35 2.68 -0.30
N ARG A 18 16.15 2.12 -0.31
CA ARG A 18 15.95 0.67 -0.29
C ARG A 18 15.81 0.14 -1.70
N GLN A 19 16.83 -0.57 -2.17
CA GLN A 19 16.89 -1.16 -3.50
C GLN A 19 15.97 -2.37 -3.64
N ALA A 20 15.58 -2.68 -4.89
CA ALA A 20 14.87 -3.91 -5.21
C ALA A 20 15.66 -5.15 -4.80
N ASP A 21 14.95 -6.20 -4.36
CA ASP A 21 15.54 -7.48 -3.98
C ASP A 21 14.66 -8.66 -4.43
N ILE A 22 15.01 -9.88 -4.04
CA ILE A 22 14.27 -11.09 -4.40
C ILE A 22 12.83 -11.09 -3.84
N ASP A 23 12.60 -10.44 -2.68
CA ASP A 23 11.28 -10.33 -2.06
C ASP A 23 10.42 -9.29 -2.77
N ASN A 24 11.04 -8.22 -3.26
CA ASN A 24 10.35 -7.14 -3.97
C ASN A 24 11.12 -6.66 -5.20
N PRO A 25 11.05 -7.39 -6.32
CA PRO A 25 11.81 -7.10 -7.54
C PRO A 25 11.40 -5.79 -8.24
N ASN A 26 10.24 -5.23 -7.93
CA ASN A 26 9.80 -3.92 -8.43
C ASN A 26 10.29 -2.74 -7.56
N GLY A 27 11.08 -2.98 -6.51
CA GLY A 27 11.48 -1.98 -5.55
C GLY A 27 10.42 -1.70 -4.48
N TYR A 28 10.79 -0.94 -3.49
CA TYR A 28 9.98 -0.72 -2.29
C TYR A 28 9.16 0.55 -2.31
N TYR A 29 9.53 1.55 -3.13
CA TYR A 29 8.83 2.84 -3.22
C TYR A 29 8.64 3.49 -1.83
N GLU A 30 9.66 3.40 -0.99
CA GLU A 30 9.63 3.95 0.37
C GLU A 30 10.20 5.37 0.41
N LEU A 31 9.80 6.11 1.42
CA LEU A 31 10.38 7.39 1.83
C LEU A 31 10.75 7.26 3.30
N GLU A 32 12.02 7.43 3.65
CA GLU A 32 12.51 7.22 5.02
C GLU A 32 11.82 8.12 6.05
N SER A 33 11.55 9.38 5.67
CA SER A 33 10.85 10.34 6.53
C SER A 33 9.46 9.86 6.98
N VAL A 34 8.80 8.97 6.22
CA VAL A 34 7.53 8.37 6.64
C VAL A 34 7.66 7.62 7.96
N LYS A 35 8.80 6.96 8.21
CA LYS A 35 9.04 6.20 9.45
C LYS A 35 9.14 7.07 10.69
N ALA A 36 9.36 8.36 10.52
CA ALA A 36 9.45 9.34 11.60
C ALA A 36 8.16 10.15 11.81
N LEU A 37 7.05 9.78 11.14
CA LEU A 37 5.74 10.42 11.35
C LEU A 37 5.28 10.37 12.81
N ASP A 38 5.52 9.25 13.51
CA ASP A 38 5.20 9.08 14.93
C ASP A 38 6.05 9.98 15.85
N LYS A 39 7.17 10.52 15.34
CA LYS A 39 8.04 11.49 16.01
C LYS A 39 7.74 12.93 15.61
N GLY A 40 6.72 13.15 14.79
CA GLY A 40 6.30 14.48 14.33
C GLY A 40 7.09 15.01 13.12
N ASP A 41 7.85 14.17 12.42
CA ASP A 41 8.50 14.57 11.15
C ASP A 41 7.46 14.64 10.03
N VAL A 42 6.89 15.81 9.83
CA VAL A 42 5.83 16.09 8.85
C VAL A 42 6.24 17.15 7.81
N GLY A 43 7.46 17.68 7.89
CA GLY A 43 7.91 18.77 7.02
C GLY A 43 7.89 18.44 5.53
N TRP A 44 8.15 17.18 5.18
CA TRP A 44 8.14 16.69 3.80
C TRP A 44 6.74 16.67 3.14
N LEU A 45 5.66 16.77 3.93
CA LEU A 45 4.29 16.76 3.40
C LEU A 45 3.97 17.97 2.52
N VAL A 46 4.62 19.10 2.75
CA VAL A 46 4.41 20.31 1.94
C VAL A 46 4.82 20.06 0.48
N ASP A 47 5.90 19.32 0.27
CA ASP A 47 6.43 18.99 -1.06
C ASP A 47 5.74 17.75 -1.68
N ALA A 48 5.03 16.98 -0.87
CA ALA A 48 4.31 15.78 -1.30
C ALA A 48 2.90 16.05 -1.84
N GLN A 49 2.43 17.29 -1.80
CA GLN A 49 1.09 17.64 -2.27
C GLN A 49 0.88 17.28 -3.75
N GLY A 50 -0.24 16.59 -4.04
CA GLY A 50 -0.56 16.12 -5.39
C GLY A 50 0.25 14.89 -5.85
N SER A 51 1.11 14.36 -4.98
CA SER A 51 1.94 13.17 -5.22
C SER A 51 1.45 11.97 -4.41
N ALA A 52 1.91 10.78 -4.78
CA ALA A 52 1.66 9.57 -4.01
C ALA A 52 2.86 9.21 -3.13
N VAL A 53 2.56 8.85 -1.89
CA VAL A 53 3.53 8.39 -0.90
C VAL A 53 3.06 7.06 -0.33
N LYS A 54 3.96 6.09 -0.20
CA LYS A 54 3.68 4.82 0.47
C LYS A 54 3.78 4.99 1.98
N VAL A 55 2.66 4.82 2.67
CA VAL A 55 2.58 4.90 4.13
C VAL A 55 2.09 3.56 4.70
N ILE A 56 2.73 3.05 5.75
CA ILE A 56 2.22 1.88 6.47
C ILE A 56 1.02 2.27 7.33
N SER A 57 0.02 1.39 7.42
CA SER A 57 -1.26 1.69 8.06
C SER A 57 -1.15 2.22 9.50
N ALA A 58 -0.16 1.74 10.25
CA ALA A 58 0.07 2.18 11.63
C ALA A 58 0.45 3.67 11.75
N LEU A 59 1.00 4.27 10.70
CA LEU A 59 1.45 5.66 10.71
C LEU A 59 0.40 6.66 10.20
N LEU A 60 -0.71 6.19 9.62
CA LEU A 60 -1.76 7.07 9.11
C LEU A 60 -2.34 8.00 10.17
N VAL A 61 -2.42 7.54 11.42
CA VAL A 61 -2.95 8.31 12.55
C VAL A 61 -2.07 9.52 12.94
N HIS A 62 -0.84 9.56 12.45
CA HIS A 62 0.11 10.66 12.72
C HIS A 62 0.13 11.71 11.59
N LEU A 63 -0.63 11.51 10.52
CA LEU A 63 -0.76 12.51 9.47
C LEU A 63 -1.56 13.72 9.97
N PRO A 64 -1.06 14.95 9.82
CA PRO A 64 -1.71 16.14 10.37
C PRO A 64 -3.00 16.50 9.60
N PRO A 65 -4.08 16.90 10.27
CA PRO A 65 -5.38 17.14 9.65
C PRO A 65 -5.46 18.43 8.80
N ILE A 66 -4.37 19.19 8.70
CA ILE A 66 -4.30 20.41 7.86
C ILE A 66 -4.25 20.12 6.36
N TYR A 67 -3.97 18.87 5.96
CA TYR A 67 -3.98 18.41 4.58
C TYR A 67 -5.19 17.49 4.33
N THR A 68 -5.57 17.36 3.08
CA THR A 68 -6.57 16.37 2.64
C THR A 68 -5.88 15.16 2.03
N TYR A 69 -6.28 13.97 2.47
CA TYR A 69 -5.66 12.71 2.06
C TYR A 69 -6.65 11.83 1.29
N ARG A 70 -6.23 11.35 0.13
CA ARG A 70 -6.91 10.29 -0.62
C ARG A 70 -6.13 8.99 -0.47
N VAL A 71 -6.60 8.11 0.39
CA VAL A 71 -5.90 6.88 0.76
C VAL A 71 -6.39 5.71 -0.10
N ILE A 72 -5.51 5.17 -0.96
CA ILE A 72 -5.75 3.89 -1.61
C ILE A 72 -5.26 2.80 -0.67
N PHE A 73 -6.21 2.15 0.00
CA PHE A 73 -5.92 1.13 1.01
C PHE A 73 -5.83 -0.24 0.34
N MET A 74 -4.59 -0.75 0.20
CA MET A 74 -4.35 -2.07 -0.39
C MET A 74 -4.72 -3.15 0.60
N GLN A 75 -5.73 -3.96 0.25
CA GLN A 75 -6.17 -5.10 1.05
C GLN A 75 -5.67 -6.40 0.43
N ARG A 76 -5.32 -7.35 1.28
CA ARG A 76 -4.88 -8.69 0.92
C ARG A 76 -5.42 -9.70 1.92
N SER A 77 -5.65 -10.95 1.50
CA SER A 77 -6.06 -11.99 2.46
C SER A 77 -5.00 -12.15 3.56
N MET A 78 -5.44 -12.37 4.80
CA MET A 78 -4.52 -12.49 5.93
C MET A 78 -3.59 -13.68 5.77
N GLN A 79 -4.07 -14.77 5.19
CA GLN A 79 -3.26 -15.95 4.88
C GLN A 79 -2.09 -15.62 3.96
N GLU A 80 -2.34 -14.84 2.90
CA GLU A 80 -1.29 -14.40 1.98
C GLU A 80 -0.30 -13.43 2.62
N VAL A 81 -0.77 -12.55 3.51
CA VAL A 81 0.09 -11.63 4.26
C VAL A 81 1.06 -12.42 5.13
N LEU A 82 0.56 -13.38 5.91
CA LEU A 82 1.37 -14.23 6.79
C LEU A 82 2.34 -15.11 6.00
N ALA A 83 1.89 -15.72 4.90
CA ALA A 83 2.74 -16.51 4.03
C ALA A 83 3.89 -15.67 3.43
N SER A 84 3.60 -14.43 3.03
CA SER A 84 4.61 -13.50 2.52
C SER A 84 5.62 -13.09 3.60
N GLN A 85 5.13 -12.81 4.82
CA GLN A 85 5.98 -12.46 5.95
C GLN A 85 6.89 -13.63 6.36
N ARG A 86 6.34 -14.84 6.44
CA ARG A 86 7.11 -16.04 6.76
C ARG A 86 8.25 -16.25 5.75
N ARG A 87 7.98 -16.13 4.46
CA ARG A 87 9.01 -16.24 3.42
C ARG A 87 10.11 -15.20 3.60
N MET A 88 9.75 -13.96 3.87
CA MET A 88 10.70 -12.88 4.10
C MET A 88 11.59 -13.14 5.35
N LEU A 89 11.03 -13.69 6.43
CA LEU A 89 11.79 -14.08 7.62
C LEU A 89 12.80 -15.17 7.30
N ILE A 90 12.37 -16.21 6.55
CA ILE A 90 13.26 -17.29 6.10
C ILE A 90 14.41 -16.75 5.25
N HIS A 91 14.12 -15.88 4.27
CA HIS A 91 15.17 -15.28 3.43
C HIS A 91 16.18 -14.44 4.23
N ARG A 92 15.77 -13.92 5.39
CA ARG A 92 16.64 -13.14 6.28
C ARG A 92 17.31 -13.98 7.36
N ASN A 93 17.16 -15.30 7.33
CA ASN A 93 17.62 -16.22 8.37
C ASN A 93 17.09 -15.87 9.78
N LEU A 94 15.86 -15.38 9.87
CA LEU A 94 15.16 -15.09 11.10
C LEU A 94 14.19 -16.22 11.46
N PRO A 95 13.91 -16.47 12.76
CA PRO A 95 12.91 -17.44 13.16
C PRO A 95 11.56 -17.18 12.51
N ALA A 96 10.96 -18.21 11.95
CA ALA A 96 9.66 -18.16 11.27
C ALA A 96 8.72 -19.18 11.95
N ASP A 97 8.49 -19.04 13.28
CA ASP A 97 7.65 -19.95 14.03
C ASP A 97 6.19 -19.82 13.62
N SER A 98 5.57 -20.97 13.35
CA SER A 98 4.17 -21.08 12.95
C SER A 98 3.18 -21.07 14.13
N GLU A 99 3.69 -21.28 15.37
CA GLU A 99 2.81 -21.44 16.55
C GLU A 99 1.99 -20.19 16.89
N ASP A 100 2.38 -19.02 16.40
CA ASP A 100 1.73 -17.75 16.72
C ASP A 100 0.97 -17.11 15.52
N GLU A 101 0.84 -17.82 14.38
CA GLU A 101 0.21 -17.26 13.16
C GLU A 101 -1.25 -16.82 13.40
N SER A 102 -2.03 -17.62 14.12
CA SER A 102 -3.43 -17.27 14.42
C SER A 102 -3.55 -16.03 15.30
N ARG A 103 -2.66 -15.89 16.28
CA ARG A 103 -2.59 -14.72 17.15
C ARG A 103 -2.15 -13.49 16.38
N LEU A 104 -1.15 -13.63 15.52
CA LEU A 104 -0.65 -12.57 14.67
C LEU A 104 -1.71 -12.11 13.65
N ALA A 105 -2.44 -13.07 13.04
CA ALA A 105 -3.58 -12.79 12.18
C ALA A 105 -4.67 -11.97 12.91
N ALA A 106 -5.01 -12.36 14.13
CA ALA A 106 -6.01 -11.66 14.95
C ALA A 106 -5.55 -10.22 15.30
N LEU A 107 -4.26 -10.04 15.63
CA LEU A 107 -3.67 -8.73 15.90
C LEU A 107 -3.70 -7.83 14.67
N TYR A 108 -3.29 -8.33 13.49
CA TYR A 108 -3.33 -7.58 12.25
C TYR A 108 -4.76 -7.23 11.86
N THR A 109 -5.69 -8.18 11.93
CA THR A 109 -7.11 -7.93 11.61
C THR A 109 -7.68 -6.82 12.51
N ARG A 110 -7.46 -6.90 13.81
CA ARG A 110 -7.89 -5.86 14.76
C ARG A 110 -7.25 -4.50 14.46
N HIS A 111 -5.96 -4.49 14.13
CA HIS A 111 -5.26 -3.27 13.76
C HIS A 111 -5.88 -2.63 12.52
N LEU A 112 -6.10 -3.40 11.44
CA LEU A 112 -6.68 -2.90 10.20
C LEU A 112 -8.09 -2.36 10.41
N GLN A 113 -8.93 -3.07 11.18
CA GLN A 113 -10.28 -2.59 11.54
C GLN A 113 -10.23 -1.27 12.30
N LYS A 114 -9.30 -1.15 13.29
CA LYS A 114 -9.12 0.08 14.06
C LYS A 114 -8.70 1.26 13.17
N VAL A 115 -7.75 1.05 12.27
CA VAL A 115 -7.26 2.12 11.38
C VAL A 115 -8.33 2.54 10.39
N GLN A 116 -9.03 1.59 9.76
CA GLN A 116 -10.12 1.89 8.83
C GLN A 116 -11.28 2.63 9.53
N GLY A 117 -11.68 2.16 10.73
CA GLY A 117 -12.70 2.84 11.52
C GLY A 117 -12.29 4.25 11.96
N TRP A 118 -11.01 4.45 12.27
CA TRP A 118 -10.47 5.77 12.58
C TRP A 118 -10.49 6.69 11.34
N MET A 119 -9.99 6.23 10.19
CA MET A 119 -10.00 7.02 8.94
C MET A 119 -11.41 7.47 8.56
N ALA A 120 -12.41 6.60 8.70
CA ALA A 120 -13.80 6.92 8.37
C ALA A 120 -14.39 8.07 9.22
N GLN A 121 -13.78 8.37 10.36
CA GLN A 121 -14.20 9.45 11.27
C GLN A 121 -13.42 10.77 11.03
N GLN A 122 -12.39 10.74 10.17
CA GLN A 122 -11.57 11.93 9.91
C GLN A 122 -12.07 12.70 8.69
N PRO A 123 -12.50 13.96 8.82
CA PRO A 123 -12.96 14.76 7.67
C PRO A 123 -11.87 14.99 6.60
N SER A 124 -10.60 14.94 7.00
CA SER A 124 -9.46 15.12 6.11
C SER A 124 -9.08 13.87 5.33
N PHE A 125 -9.72 12.73 5.57
CA PHE A 125 -9.44 11.45 4.91
C PHE A 125 -10.59 11.00 4.03
N SER A 126 -10.25 10.59 2.81
CA SER A 126 -11.11 9.76 1.96
C SER A 126 -10.34 8.47 1.65
N SER A 127 -11.01 7.33 1.62
CA SER A 127 -10.35 6.05 1.37
C SER A 127 -11.05 5.21 0.31
N LEU A 128 -10.27 4.60 -0.56
CA LEU A 128 -10.68 3.55 -1.49
C LEU A 128 -9.96 2.27 -1.12
N THR A 129 -10.69 1.19 -0.86
CA THR A 129 -10.08 -0.13 -0.63
C THR A 129 -9.94 -0.87 -1.95
N VAL A 130 -8.72 -1.29 -2.27
CA VAL A 130 -8.41 -2.10 -3.46
C VAL A 130 -7.94 -3.47 -3.02
N ASP A 131 -8.67 -4.51 -3.41
CA ASP A 131 -8.29 -5.89 -3.15
C ASP A 131 -7.19 -6.32 -4.12
N TYR A 132 -6.05 -6.77 -3.57
CA TYR A 132 -4.88 -7.16 -4.34
C TYR A 132 -5.13 -8.40 -5.19
N SER A 133 -5.88 -9.37 -4.67
CA SER A 133 -6.18 -10.61 -5.38
C SER A 133 -7.14 -10.36 -6.54
N ARG A 134 -8.17 -9.54 -6.33
CA ARG A 134 -9.11 -9.10 -7.37
C ARG A 134 -8.39 -8.35 -8.48
N LEU A 135 -7.52 -7.40 -8.13
CA LEU A 135 -6.72 -6.62 -9.10
C LEU A 135 -5.90 -7.51 -10.05
N LEU A 136 -5.46 -8.69 -9.59
CA LEU A 136 -4.59 -9.59 -10.36
C LEU A 136 -5.31 -10.81 -10.94
N SER A 137 -6.62 -10.96 -10.72
CA SER A 137 -7.37 -12.16 -11.08
C SER A 137 -7.75 -12.23 -12.55
N SER A 138 -8.05 -11.10 -13.19
CA SER A 138 -8.38 -11.00 -14.62
C SER A 138 -8.16 -9.57 -15.14
N GLU A 139 -8.04 -9.42 -16.45
CA GLU A 139 -7.95 -8.10 -17.09
C GLU A 139 -9.18 -7.23 -16.79
N ALA A 140 -10.38 -7.81 -16.86
CA ALA A 140 -11.61 -7.09 -16.55
C ALA A 140 -11.65 -6.56 -15.10
N ASN A 141 -11.15 -7.33 -14.14
CA ASN A 141 -11.06 -6.89 -12.75
C ASN A 141 -9.96 -5.84 -12.55
N ALA A 142 -8.87 -5.94 -13.29
CA ALA A 142 -7.84 -4.92 -13.32
C ALA A 142 -8.38 -3.59 -13.86
N ASP A 143 -9.13 -3.63 -14.96
CA ASP A 143 -9.75 -2.45 -15.57
C ASP A 143 -10.76 -1.79 -14.62
N ALA A 144 -11.65 -2.57 -14.03
CA ALA A 144 -12.59 -2.07 -13.04
C ALA A 144 -11.90 -1.38 -11.85
N ALA A 145 -10.81 -1.98 -11.34
CA ALA A 145 -10.06 -1.38 -10.26
C ALA A 145 -9.32 -0.09 -10.68
N ILE A 146 -8.83 -0.02 -11.93
CA ILE A 146 -8.23 1.19 -12.50
C ILE A 146 -9.26 2.30 -12.59
N ASP A 147 -10.46 2.01 -13.11
CA ASP A 147 -11.55 2.98 -13.22
C ASP A 147 -11.96 3.52 -11.84
N GLU A 148 -12.15 2.62 -10.85
CA GLU A 148 -12.42 3.01 -9.46
C GLU A 148 -11.32 3.95 -8.88
N ILE A 149 -10.04 3.71 -9.21
CA ILE A 149 -8.92 4.56 -8.76
C ILE A 149 -8.93 5.91 -9.46
N VAL A 150 -9.20 5.96 -10.77
CA VAL A 150 -9.27 7.21 -11.53
C VAL A 150 -10.40 8.10 -10.99
N ASP A 151 -11.58 7.51 -10.80
CA ASP A 151 -12.74 8.21 -10.24
C ASP A 151 -12.47 8.71 -8.81
N PHE A 152 -11.85 7.88 -7.98
CA PHE A 152 -11.49 8.24 -6.61
C PHE A 152 -10.46 9.37 -6.56
N LEU A 153 -9.44 9.35 -7.41
CA LEU A 153 -8.40 10.38 -7.43
C LEU A 153 -8.87 11.66 -8.10
N GLN A 154 -9.98 11.62 -8.90
CA GLN A 154 -10.55 12.78 -9.59
C GLN A 154 -9.52 13.56 -10.42
N ARG A 155 -8.66 12.83 -11.13
CA ARG A 155 -7.65 13.41 -12.02
C ARG A 155 -7.48 12.53 -13.26
N PRO A 156 -7.15 13.13 -14.43
CA PRO A 156 -6.89 12.35 -15.63
C PRO A 156 -5.62 11.50 -15.44
N LEU A 157 -5.73 10.18 -15.64
CA LEU A 157 -4.62 9.25 -15.60
C LEU A 157 -4.55 8.43 -16.90
N ASN A 158 -3.35 7.97 -17.24
CA ASN A 158 -3.17 7.07 -18.38
C ASN A 158 -3.50 5.63 -17.98
N THR A 159 -4.76 5.23 -18.15
CA THR A 159 -5.28 3.91 -17.74
C THR A 159 -4.59 2.76 -18.46
N GLU A 160 -4.22 2.95 -19.74
CA GLU A 160 -3.50 1.94 -20.52
C GLU A 160 -2.10 1.65 -19.93
N LYS A 161 -1.34 2.69 -19.57
CA LYS A 161 -0.06 2.52 -18.88
C LYS A 161 -0.21 1.93 -17.48
N MET A 162 -1.29 2.27 -16.78
CA MET A 162 -1.61 1.67 -15.49
C MET A 162 -1.84 0.16 -15.63
N ARG A 163 -2.59 -0.27 -16.65
CA ARG A 163 -2.81 -1.70 -16.96
C ARG A 163 -1.51 -2.42 -17.26
N GLN A 164 -0.67 -1.86 -18.11
CA GLN A 164 0.64 -2.44 -18.48
C GLN A 164 1.59 -2.58 -17.28
N ALA A 165 1.43 -1.75 -16.25
CA ALA A 165 2.24 -1.84 -15.02
C ALA A 165 1.83 -2.98 -14.10
N ILE A 166 0.65 -3.59 -14.30
CA ILE A 166 0.17 -4.74 -13.56
C ILE A 166 0.90 -6.00 -14.04
N ASN A 167 1.55 -6.69 -13.13
CA ASN A 167 2.25 -7.93 -13.44
C ASN A 167 1.72 -9.10 -12.60
N PRO A 168 0.81 -9.94 -13.14
CA PRO A 168 0.23 -11.07 -12.43
C PRO A 168 1.26 -12.13 -11.98
N SER A 169 2.44 -12.21 -12.65
CA SER A 169 3.49 -13.18 -12.29
C SER A 169 4.09 -12.93 -10.91
N LEU A 170 3.94 -11.71 -10.37
CA LEU A 170 4.38 -11.36 -9.03
C LEU A 170 3.41 -11.80 -7.92
N TYR A 171 2.25 -12.33 -8.29
CA TYR A 171 1.29 -12.93 -7.34
C TYR A 171 1.73 -14.33 -6.96
N ARG A 172 2.70 -14.43 -6.04
CA ARG A 172 3.41 -15.67 -5.69
C ARG A 172 2.74 -16.47 -4.56
N ASN A 173 1.92 -15.85 -3.73
CA ASN A 173 1.30 -16.45 -2.55
C ASN A 173 -0.22 -16.49 -2.75
N ARG A 174 -0.67 -17.33 -3.66
CA ARG A 174 -2.11 -17.61 -3.84
C ARG A 174 -2.56 -18.53 -2.72
N ALA A 175 -3.57 -18.11 -1.96
CA ALA A 175 -4.26 -18.95 -0.99
C ALA A 175 -5.30 -19.82 -1.71
#